data_88fe9d859d5badf76a352f747d7420ab
#
_entry.id   88fe9d859d5badf76a352f747d7420ab
#
_cell.length_a   1.000
_cell.length_b   1.000
_cell.length_c   1.000
_cell.angle_alpha   90.00
_cell.angle_beta   90.00
_cell.angle_gamma   90.00
#
_symmetry.space_group_name_H-M   'P 1'
#
loop_
_entity.id
_entity.type
_entity.pdbx_description
1 polymer ?
#
loop_
_entity_poly.entity_id
_entity_poly.type
_entity_poly.pdbx_seq_one_letter_code
_entity_poly.pdbx_strand_id
1 'polypeptide(L)'
;MKKQTFTPQRDGFCGAWYPLQGAKKTNCAVILMLGDSSEDRMAVSSAKWLHRQGCHVLAMSPDRKDYGHHNYPLERFGKAIAFLKSQGCEKIGIVGASTTGMLALIAASYYPEISLTVAVSPPDFVMEGFYQDGRDGMRERPGDNESSVSWQGRPLPYLPYAYRHPEYWQKIMEESRAGGDKIASRKMFDESERRHPLREEEKIKVERIRGRVICIGAEDDVLWDTCKYIRRMEQRLRQTPHESVFEAWLYQNGTHFAFPESMLKLILPVGSSLLVSFMFRAGKEHPKECRETRLDIDRRLQKALRE
;
A
#
# COMPACT_ATOMS: atom_id res chain seq x y z
N MET A 1 -17.70 -7.17 -14.78
CA MET A 1 -17.26 -8.32 -13.96
C MET A 1 -18.37 -8.67 -12.98
N LYS A 2 -18.70 -9.97 -12.79
CA LYS A 2 -19.51 -10.38 -11.66
C LYS A 2 -18.74 -10.03 -10.38
N LYS A 3 -19.43 -9.48 -9.38
CA LYS A 3 -18.83 -9.14 -8.07
C LYS A 3 -19.75 -9.60 -6.95
N GLN A 4 -19.14 -9.87 -5.79
CA GLN A 4 -19.82 -10.09 -4.52
C GLN A 4 -19.24 -9.09 -3.52
N THR A 5 -20.07 -8.37 -2.78
CA THR A 5 -19.63 -7.40 -1.77
C THR A 5 -19.76 -7.96 -0.37
N PHE A 6 -18.86 -7.55 0.50
CA PHE A 6 -18.75 -7.95 1.90
C PHE A 6 -18.87 -6.74 2.81
N THR A 7 -19.47 -6.95 3.97
CA THR A 7 -19.61 -5.92 5.01
C THR A 7 -19.06 -6.44 6.34
N PRO A 8 -18.51 -5.57 7.21
CA PRO A 8 -17.96 -5.99 8.49
C PRO A 8 -18.99 -6.70 9.39
N GLN A 9 -20.25 -6.25 9.35
CA GLN A 9 -21.31 -6.80 10.18
C GLN A 9 -21.72 -8.22 9.79
N ARG A 10 -21.75 -8.51 8.48
CA ARG A 10 -22.17 -9.83 7.95
C ARG A 10 -21.02 -10.80 7.81
N ASP A 11 -19.86 -10.29 7.33
CA ASP A 11 -18.78 -11.12 6.82
C ASP A 11 -17.49 -10.99 7.64
N GLY A 12 -17.44 -10.02 8.57
CA GLY A 12 -16.28 -9.71 9.41
C GLY A 12 -15.17 -8.93 8.69
N PHE A 13 -15.39 -8.50 7.44
CA PHE A 13 -14.51 -7.60 6.70
C PHE A 13 -15.29 -6.82 5.63
N CYS A 14 -14.74 -5.69 5.20
CA CYS A 14 -15.25 -4.88 4.09
C CYS A 14 -14.47 -5.23 2.82
N GLY A 15 -15.16 -5.49 1.71
CA GLY A 15 -14.48 -5.80 0.45
C GLY A 15 -15.41 -6.11 -0.71
N ALA A 16 -14.79 -6.33 -1.87
CA ALA A 16 -15.47 -6.76 -3.10
C ALA A 16 -14.67 -7.88 -3.78
N TRP A 17 -15.30 -9.02 -3.97
CA TRP A 17 -14.75 -10.17 -4.68
C TRP A 17 -14.99 -10.06 -6.17
N TYR A 18 -13.93 -10.12 -6.94
CA TYR A 18 -13.91 -10.13 -8.40
C TYR A 18 -13.32 -11.46 -8.88
N PRO A 19 -14.14 -12.51 -9.05
CA PRO A 19 -13.64 -13.79 -9.56
C PRO A 19 -13.20 -13.67 -11.01
N LEU A 20 -12.08 -14.31 -11.35
CA LEU A 20 -11.65 -14.46 -12.74
C LEU A 20 -12.65 -15.37 -13.46
N GLN A 21 -13.19 -14.91 -14.58
CA GLN A 21 -14.15 -15.66 -15.39
C GLN A 21 -13.44 -16.29 -16.60
N GLY A 22 -13.82 -17.48 -16.97
CA GLY A 22 -13.29 -18.19 -18.15
C GLY A 22 -12.87 -19.63 -17.86
N ALA A 23 -12.41 -20.34 -18.90
CA ALA A 23 -12.12 -21.77 -18.87
C ALA A 23 -10.87 -22.17 -18.04
N LYS A 24 -10.01 -21.22 -17.68
CA LYS A 24 -8.84 -21.52 -16.81
C LYS A 24 -9.25 -21.45 -15.35
N LYS A 25 -9.32 -22.61 -14.70
CA LYS A 25 -9.36 -22.67 -13.24
C LYS A 25 -8.01 -22.19 -12.71
N THR A 26 -8.00 -21.15 -11.87
CA THR A 26 -6.83 -20.72 -11.13
C THR A 26 -7.08 -20.92 -9.65
N ASN A 27 -6.05 -21.30 -8.91
CA ASN A 27 -6.05 -21.35 -7.44
C ASN A 27 -5.33 -20.12 -6.84
N CYS A 28 -5.02 -19.10 -7.67
CA CYS A 28 -4.37 -17.87 -7.25
C CYS A 28 -5.40 -16.78 -6.99
N ALA A 29 -5.28 -16.12 -5.84
CA ALA A 29 -6.02 -14.92 -5.52
C ALA A 29 -5.11 -13.83 -4.95
N VAL A 30 -5.47 -12.57 -5.20
CA VAL A 30 -4.78 -11.40 -4.67
C VAL A 30 -5.74 -10.57 -3.82
N ILE A 31 -5.36 -10.31 -2.57
CA ILE A 31 -5.96 -9.26 -1.75
C ILE A 31 -5.41 -7.93 -2.26
N LEU A 32 -6.27 -7.11 -2.82
CA LEU A 32 -5.90 -5.84 -3.44
C LEU A 32 -6.29 -4.68 -2.53
N MET A 33 -5.31 -3.86 -2.17
CA MET A 33 -5.50 -2.69 -1.30
C MET A 33 -5.12 -1.41 -2.04
N LEU A 34 -5.82 -1.12 -3.13
CA LEU A 34 -5.65 0.11 -3.93
C LEU A 34 -6.99 0.81 -4.10
N GLY A 35 -6.96 2.14 -4.00
CA GLY A 35 -8.15 2.98 -4.03
C GLY A 35 -8.67 3.33 -2.63
N ASP A 36 -9.62 4.25 -2.58
CA ASP A 36 -10.29 4.70 -1.35
C ASP A 36 -11.37 3.72 -0.88
N SER A 37 -11.86 2.88 -1.79
CA SER A 37 -12.81 1.81 -1.51
C SER A 37 -12.59 0.60 -2.43
N SER A 38 -13.12 -0.55 -2.03
CA SER A 38 -13.03 -1.80 -2.79
C SER A 38 -13.77 -1.79 -4.14
N GLU A 39 -14.54 -0.75 -4.44
CA GLU A 39 -15.38 -0.64 -5.63
C GLU A 39 -15.11 0.61 -6.47
N ASP A 40 -14.17 1.45 -6.08
CA ASP A 40 -13.82 2.64 -6.84
C ASP A 40 -13.11 2.30 -8.17
N ARG A 41 -12.88 3.34 -8.98
CA ARG A 41 -12.24 3.19 -10.28
C ARG A 41 -10.83 2.60 -10.18
N MET A 42 -10.08 2.95 -9.14
CA MET A 42 -8.71 2.45 -8.95
C MET A 42 -8.73 0.96 -8.61
N ALA A 43 -9.55 0.55 -7.65
CA ALA A 43 -9.72 -0.86 -7.27
C ALA A 43 -10.19 -1.72 -8.45
N VAL A 44 -11.25 -1.28 -9.16
CA VAL A 44 -11.81 -2.02 -10.32
C VAL A 44 -10.81 -2.13 -11.47
N SER A 45 -10.05 -1.06 -11.77
CA SER A 45 -9.06 -1.08 -12.85
C SER A 45 -7.85 -1.95 -12.50
N SER A 46 -7.40 -1.90 -11.25
CA SER A 46 -6.31 -2.75 -10.74
C SER A 46 -6.73 -4.22 -10.70
N ALA A 47 -7.99 -4.51 -10.33
CA ALA A 47 -8.54 -5.87 -10.41
C ALA A 47 -8.55 -6.40 -11.86
N LYS A 48 -8.92 -5.57 -12.84
CA LYS A 48 -8.83 -5.94 -14.28
C LYS A 48 -7.39 -6.23 -14.71
N TRP A 49 -6.43 -5.48 -14.18
CA TRP A 49 -5.01 -5.71 -14.46
C TRP A 49 -4.54 -7.06 -13.89
N LEU A 50 -4.89 -7.37 -12.63
CA LEU A 50 -4.58 -8.64 -11.98
C LEU A 50 -5.28 -9.85 -12.66
N HIS A 51 -6.51 -9.67 -13.16
CA HIS A 51 -7.18 -10.70 -13.98
C HIS A 51 -6.37 -11.07 -15.23
N ARG A 52 -5.71 -10.10 -15.87
CA ARG A 52 -4.81 -10.37 -17.01
C ARG A 52 -3.58 -11.19 -16.62
N GLN A 53 -3.22 -11.19 -15.34
CA GLN A 53 -2.15 -12.04 -14.79
C GLN A 53 -2.66 -13.43 -14.35
N GLY A 54 -3.96 -13.68 -14.42
CA GLY A 54 -4.54 -14.99 -14.10
C GLY A 54 -4.98 -15.15 -12.65
N CYS A 55 -5.10 -14.09 -11.87
CA CYS A 55 -5.48 -14.14 -10.47
C CYS A 55 -6.94 -13.74 -10.26
N HIS A 56 -7.62 -14.39 -9.31
CA HIS A 56 -8.81 -13.83 -8.68
C HIS A 56 -8.44 -12.60 -7.84
N VAL A 57 -9.37 -11.69 -7.59
CA VAL A 57 -9.10 -10.49 -6.81
C VAL A 57 -10.15 -10.27 -5.72
N LEU A 58 -9.68 -10.05 -4.49
CA LEU A 58 -10.47 -9.57 -3.37
C LEU A 58 -9.98 -8.17 -3.00
N ALA A 59 -10.70 -7.13 -3.42
CA ALA A 59 -10.37 -5.76 -3.05
C ALA A 59 -10.83 -5.47 -1.62
N MET A 60 -9.93 -4.93 -0.77
CA MET A 60 -10.12 -4.72 0.66
C MET A 60 -9.59 -3.37 1.16
N SER A 61 -9.53 -2.35 0.30
CA SER A 61 -9.05 -1.03 0.75
C SER A 61 -9.80 -0.54 1.98
N PRO A 62 -9.12 0.08 2.96
CA PRO A 62 -9.77 0.67 4.12
C PRO A 62 -10.82 1.69 3.69
N ASP A 63 -12.09 1.45 4.04
CA ASP A 63 -13.22 2.28 3.64
C ASP A 63 -13.40 3.44 4.61
N ARG A 64 -13.60 4.67 4.08
CA ARG A 64 -13.85 5.88 4.88
C ARG A 64 -15.08 5.79 5.78
N LYS A 65 -16.08 5.01 5.38
CA LYS A 65 -17.32 4.81 6.12
C LYS A 65 -17.16 3.84 7.28
N ASP A 66 -16.04 3.14 7.34
CA ASP A 66 -15.73 2.15 8.34
C ASP A 66 -14.56 2.64 9.21
N TYR A 67 -13.39 2.01 9.14
CA TYR A 67 -12.23 2.42 9.95
C TYR A 67 -11.36 3.48 9.27
N GLY A 68 -11.44 3.60 7.95
CA GLY A 68 -10.50 4.44 7.22
C GLY A 68 -9.05 3.97 7.45
N HIS A 69 -8.20 4.91 7.86
CA HIS A 69 -6.79 4.66 8.14
C HIS A 69 -6.46 4.78 9.64
N HIS A 70 -7.39 4.42 10.52
CA HIS A 70 -7.15 4.42 11.97
C HIS A 70 -7.71 3.15 12.62
N ASN A 71 -6.96 2.56 13.54
CA ASN A 71 -7.28 1.34 14.27
C ASN A 71 -7.87 0.21 13.40
N TYR A 72 -7.40 0.09 12.16
CA TYR A 72 -7.90 -0.93 11.22
C TYR A 72 -7.65 -2.34 11.77
N PRO A 73 -8.70 -3.16 11.96
CA PRO A 73 -8.55 -4.48 12.58
C PRO A 73 -7.87 -5.47 11.64
N LEU A 74 -6.69 -5.97 12.02
CA LEU A 74 -5.96 -6.98 11.24
C LEU A 74 -6.72 -8.31 11.11
N GLU A 75 -7.63 -8.63 12.02
CA GLU A 75 -8.48 -9.81 11.99
C GLU A 75 -9.31 -9.91 10.72
N ARG A 76 -9.58 -8.79 10.07
CA ARG A 76 -10.30 -8.74 8.79
C ARG A 76 -9.57 -9.49 7.68
N PHE A 77 -8.23 -9.47 7.70
CA PHE A 77 -7.43 -10.25 6.75
C PHE A 77 -7.59 -11.76 6.97
N GLY A 78 -7.66 -12.21 8.23
CA GLY A 78 -7.94 -13.63 8.54
C GLY A 78 -9.28 -14.10 8.00
N LYS A 79 -10.34 -13.27 8.12
CA LYS A 79 -11.66 -13.56 7.53
C LYS A 79 -11.61 -13.59 6.00
N ALA A 80 -10.92 -12.65 5.40
CA ALA A 80 -10.73 -12.58 3.95
C ALA A 80 -9.95 -13.80 3.42
N ILE A 81 -8.88 -14.21 4.09
CA ILE A 81 -8.09 -15.41 3.75
C ILE A 81 -8.95 -16.66 3.87
N ALA A 82 -9.74 -16.80 4.94
CA ALA A 82 -10.66 -17.94 5.11
C ALA A 82 -11.69 -18.00 3.97
N PHE A 83 -12.23 -16.84 3.55
CA PHE A 83 -13.10 -16.76 2.39
C PHE A 83 -12.37 -17.20 1.11
N LEU A 84 -11.17 -16.71 0.83
CA LEU A 84 -10.41 -17.10 -0.37
C LEU A 84 -10.12 -18.61 -0.40
N LYS A 85 -9.76 -19.19 0.73
CA LYS A 85 -9.57 -20.66 0.86
C LYS A 85 -10.87 -21.41 0.56
N SER A 86 -12.03 -20.92 1.01
CA SER A 86 -13.33 -21.52 0.70
C SER A 86 -13.69 -21.46 -0.79
N GLN A 87 -13.10 -20.53 -1.54
CA GLN A 87 -13.21 -20.43 -3.00
C GLN A 87 -12.20 -21.33 -3.74
N GLY A 88 -11.40 -22.14 -3.04
CA GLY A 88 -10.38 -23.01 -3.61
C GLY A 88 -9.07 -22.29 -3.96
N CYS A 89 -8.84 -21.09 -3.40
CA CYS A 89 -7.58 -20.37 -3.61
C CYS A 89 -6.52 -20.87 -2.62
N GLU A 90 -5.43 -21.43 -3.15
CA GLU A 90 -4.30 -21.95 -2.37
C GLU A 90 -3.12 -20.98 -2.35
N LYS A 91 -2.89 -20.27 -3.47
CA LYS A 91 -1.89 -19.22 -3.59
C LYS A 91 -2.55 -17.86 -3.31
N ILE A 92 -2.22 -17.25 -2.17
CA ILE A 92 -2.79 -15.97 -1.77
C ILE A 92 -1.69 -14.90 -1.78
N GLY A 93 -1.85 -13.90 -2.64
CA GLY A 93 -1.02 -12.70 -2.65
C GLY A 93 -1.72 -11.52 -1.99
N ILE A 94 -0.94 -10.51 -1.58
CA ILE A 94 -1.44 -9.20 -1.16
C ILE A 94 -0.68 -8.08 -1.87
N VAL A 95 -1.40 -7.08 -2.36
CA VAL A 95 -0.84 -5.92 -3.06
C VAL A 95 -1.39 -4.65 -2.43
N GLY A 96 -0.49 -3.77 -2.00
CA GLY A 96 -0.84 -2.47 -1.46
C GLY A 96 0.16 -1.39 -1.87
N ALA A 97 -0.23 -0.13 -1.70
CA ALA A 97 0.64 1.00 -1.97
C ALA A 97 0.51 2.06 -0.89
N SER A 98 1.60 2.79 -0.61
CA SER A 98 1.58 3.85 0.37
C SER A 98 1.18 3.30 1.76
N THR A 99 0.21 3.88 2.43
CA THR A 99 -0.34 3.38 3.69
C THR A 99 -0.90 1.96 3.58
N THR A 100 -1.48 1.59 2.44
CA THR A 100 -1.94 0.20 2.23
C THR A 100 -0.80 -0.75 1.87
N GLY A 101 0.34 -0.25 1.39
CA GLY A 101 1.60 -1.00 1.30
C GLY A 101 2.12 -1.38 2.68
N MET A 102 2.05 -0.45 3.65
CA MET A 102 2.29 -0.74 5.07
C MET A 102 1.35 -1.85 5.58
N LEU A 103 0.03 -1.70 5.34
CA LEU A 103 -0.95 -2.70 5.77
C LEU A 103 -0.69 -4.08 5.14
N ALA A 104 -0.27 -4.13 3.87
CA ALA A 104 0.08 -5.39 3.20
C ALA A 104 1.25 -6.10 3.89
N LEU A 105 2.32 -5.35 4.24
CA LEU A 105 3.47 -5.89 4.98
C LEU A 105 3.07 -6.35 6.40
N ILE A 106 2.28 -5.54 7.11
CA ILE A 106 1.80 -5.91 8.45
C ILE A 106 0.91 -7.16 8.35
N ALA A 107 -0.07 -7.19 7.45
CA ALA A 107 -0.93 -8.37 7.29
C ALA A 107 -0.12 -9.64 7.00
N ALA A 108 0.87 -9.58 6.10
CA ALA A 108 1.73 -10.72 5.79
C ALA A 108 2.57 -11.18 6.99
N SER A 109 2.94 -10.26 7.90
CA SER A 109 3.67 -10.63 9.12
C SER A 109 2.83 -11.35 10.18
N TYR A 110 1.49 -11.27 10.08
CA TYR A 110 0.53 -11.94 10.96
C TYR A 110 -0.08 -13.20 10.32
N TYR A 111 -0.16 -13.25 8.98
CA TYR A 111 -0.83 -14.32 8.23
C TYR A 111 0.14 -15.04 7.29
N PRO A 112 0.74 -16.16 7.73
CA PRO A 112 1.73 -16.92 6.94
C PRO A 112 1.14 -17.57 5.68
N GLU A 113 -0.18 -17.54 5.52
CA GLU A 113 -0.87 -17.99 4.30
C GLU A 113 -0.66 -17.06 3.11
N ILE A 114 -0.22 -15.82 3.34
CA ILE A 114 0.12 -14.88 2.29
C ILE A 114 1.50 -15.26 1.73
N SER A 115 1.49 -15.83 0.51
CA SER A 115 2.70 -16.35 -0.14
C SER A 115 3.43 -15.31 -1.01
N LEU A 116 2.76 -14.22 -1.39
CA LEU A 116 3.33 -13.10 -2.13
C LEU A 116 2.84 -11.78 -1.54
N THR A 117 3.78 -10.92 -1.18
CA THR A 117 3.50 -9.55 -0.71
C THR A 117 4.13 -8.54 -1.66
N VAL A 118 3.34 -7.64 -2.22
CA VAL A 118 3.82 -6.53 -3.04
C VAL A 118 3.45 -5.22 -2.34
N ALA A 119 4.44 -4.46 -1.95
CA ALA A 119 4.29 -3.16 -1.30
C ALA A 119 4.95 -2.07 -2.15
N VAL A 120 4.13 -1.16 -2.70
CA VAL A 120 4.60 -0.01 -3.47
C VAL A 120 4.70 1.19 -2.54
N SER A 121 5.86 1.82 -2.52
CA SER A 121 6.15 2.99 -1.67
C SER A 121 5.76 2.81 -0.19
N PRO A 122 6.12 1.67 0.46
CA PRO A 122 5.74 1.44 1.85
C PRO A 122 6.65 2.19 2.83
N PRO A 123 6.17 2.58 4.03
CA PRO A 123 7.01 2.81 5.20
C PRO A 123 7.47 1.46 5.79
N ASP A 124 8.46 1.48 6.69
CA ASP A 124 8.94 0.30 7.44
C ASP A 124 8.46 0.29 8.90
N PHE A 125 7.54 1.17 9.24
CA PHE A 125 6.95 1.33 10.56
C PHE A 125 5.43 1.44 10.47
N VAL A 126 4.75 1.20 11.59
CA VAL A 126 3.32 1.46 11.74
C VAL A 126 3.13 2.97 11.86
N MET A 127 2.33 3.54 10.99
CA MET A 127 2.01 4.97 11.00
C MET A 127 0.96 5.28 12.07
N GLU A 128 0.99 6.51 12.59
CA GLU A 128 -0.16 7.06 13.30
C GLU A 128 -1.38 7.07 12.38
N GLY A 129 -2.55 6.81 12.92
CA GLY A 129 -3.80 6.85 12.20
C GLY A 129 -4.13 8.26 11.72
N PHE A 130 -4.92 8.35 10.66
CA PHE A 130 -5.43 9.62 10.17
C PHE A 130 -6.86 9.47 9.66
N TYR A 131 -7.60 10.56 9.76
CA TYR A 131 -8.99 10.64 9.35
C TYR A 131 -9.13 11.29 7.98
N GLN A 132 -10.02 10.74 7.17
CA GLN A 132 -10.51 11.35 5.93
C GLN A 132 -12.02 11.62 6.10
N ASP A 133 -12.39 12.33 7.14
CA ASP A 133 -13.79 12.52 7.56
C ASP A 133 -14.46 13.76 6.91
N GLY A 134 -13.72 14.47 6.08
CA GLY A 134 -14.23 15.66 5.38
C GLY A 134 -14.37 16.91 6.27
N ARG A 135 -13.94 16.88 7.54
CA ARG A 135 -14.01 18.05 8.43
C ARG A 135 -13.24 19.23 7.88
N ASP A 136 -12.14 18.98 7.17
CA ASP A 136 -11.35 20.01 6.51
C ASP A 136 -11.41 19.93 4.99
N GLY A 137 -12.58 19.70 4.44
CA GLY A 137 -12.77 19.70 3.01
C GLY A 137 -12.01 18.59 2.29
N MET A 138 -12.10 17.35 2.73
CA MET A 138 -11.39 16.16 2.22
C MET A 138 -9.90 16.06 2.63
N ARG A 139 -9.43 16.91 3.51
CA ARG A 139 -8.05 16.84 4.02
C ARG A 139 -7.92 15.75 5.07
N GLU A 140 -6.78 15.09 5.03
CA GLU A 140 -6.38 14.15 6.07
C GLU A 140 -5.99 14.92 7.33
N ARG A 141 -6.29 14.38 8.49
CA ARG A 141 -5.78 14.87 9.76
C ARG A 141 -5.25 13.72 10.61
N PRO A 142 -4.20 13.93 11.40
CA PRO A 142 -3.71 12.90 12.31
C PRO A 142 -4.82 12.44 13.26
N GLY A 143 -4.82 11.16 13.60
CA GLY A 143 -5.57 10.62 14.72
C GLY A 143 -5.02 11.19 16.03
N ASP A 144 -5.88 11.37 17.03
CA ASP A 144 -5.48 11.91 18.32
C ASP A 144 -4.85 10.79 19.19
N ASN A 145 -3.58 10.47 18.92
CA ASN A 145 -2.83 9.36 19.52
C ASN A 145 -3.40 7.97 19.23
N GLU A 146 -3.87 7.76 18.01
CA GLU A 146 -4.37 6.49 17.54
C GLU A 146 -3.44 5.87 16.53
N SER A 147 -3.29 4.55 16.58
CA SER A 147 -2.59 3.77 15.55
C SER A 147 -3.43 3.71 14.27
N SER A 148 -2.77 3.56 13.12
CA SER A 148 -3.46 3.19 11.88
C SER A 148 -4.04 1.77 11.92
N VAL A 149 -3.52 0.90 12.79
CA VAL A 149 -3.80 -0.54 12.80
C VAL A 149 -4.02 -1.06 14.21
N SER A 150 -4.92 -2.02 14.37
CA SER A 150 -5.15 -2.73 15.63
C SER A 150 -5.08 -4.25 15.48
N TRP A 151 -4.74 -4.92 16.56
CA TRP A 151 -4.77 -6.38 16.70
C TRP A 151 -5.46 -6.77 18.00
N GLN A 152 -6.47 -7.64 17.91
CA GLN A 152 -7.29 -8.06 19.05
C GLN A 152 -7.83 -6.88 19.86
N GLY A 153 -8.31 -5.86 19.14
CA GLY A 153 -8.88 -4.65 19.72
C GLY A 153 -7.86 -3.72 20.38
N ARG A 154 -6.54 -3.99 20.26
CA ARG A 154 -5.46 -3.14 20.81
C ARG A 154 -4.72 -2.45 19.67
N PRO A 155 -4.53 -1.12 19.73
CA PRO A 155 -3.68 -0.40 18.79
C PRO A 155 -2.27 -0.99 18.75
N LEU A 156 -1.70 -1.16 17.53
CA LEU A 156 -0.28 -1.48 17.42
C LEU A 156 0.56 -0.25 17.79
N PRO A 157 1.75 -0.42 18.38
CA PRO A 157 2.72 0.66 18.54
C PRO A 157 3.03 1.31 17.19
N TYR A 158 3.13 2.64 17.15
CA TYR A 158 3.25 3.42 15.92
C TYR A 158 4.17 4.62 16.09
N LEU A 159 4.72 5.14 14.99
CA LEU A 159 5.46 6.40 14.96
C LEU A 159 4.46 7.58 15.03
N PRO A 160 4.47 8.40 16.09
CA PRO A 160 3.60 9.57 16.18
C PRO A 160 4.06 10.67 15.23
N TYR A 161 3.10 11.38 14.59
CA TYR A 161 3.41 12.52 13.74
C TYR A 161 3.94 13.72 14.57
N ALA A 162 4.91 14.43 14.01
CA ALA A 162 5.53 15.61 14.63
C ALA A 162 4.54 16.77 14.85
N TYR A 163 3.49 16.83 14.08
CA TYR A 163 2.51 17.91 14.06
C TYR A 163 1.08 17.40 14.19
N ARG A 164 0.24 18.18 14.88
CA ARG A 164 -1.20 17.94 15.01
C ARG A 164 -1.99 18.85 14.07
N HIS A 165 -3.25 18.52 13.86
CA HIS A 165 -4.18 19.38 13.13
C HIS A 165 -4.39 20.72 13.87
N PRO A 166 -4.40 21.90 13.21
CA PRO A 166 -4.28 22.08 11.74
C PRO A 166 -2.82 22.22 11.22
N GLU A 167 -1.81 22.27 12.11
CA GLU A 167 -0.41 22.49 11.75
C GLU A 167 0.12 21.39 10.82
N TYR A 168 -0.28 20.14 11.05
CA TYR A 168 0.05 18.99 10.19
C TYR A 168 -0.20 19.30 8.70
N TRP A 169 -1.38 19.80 8.39
CA TRP A 169 -1.75 20.12 7.02
C TRP A 169 -1.01 21.36 6.50
N GLN A 170 -0.80 22.34 7.35
CA GLN A 170 -0.04 23.56 6.97
C GLN A 170 1.38 23.19 6.55
N LYS A 171 2.07 22.31 7.29
CA LYS A 171 3.41 21.81 6.98
C LYS A 171 3.47 21.07 5.65
N ILE A 172 2.51 20.18 5.39
CA ILE A 172 2.37 19.49 4.11
C ILE A 172 2.20 20.49 2.96
N MET A 173 1.34 21.51 3.12
CA MET A 173 1.11 22.51 2.08
C MET A 173 2.32 23.44 1.86
N GLU A 174 3.05 23.79 2.92
CA GLU A 174 4.30 24.57 2.82
C GLU A 174 5.36 23.79 2.03
N GLU A 175 5.57 22.52 2.36
CA GLU A 175 6.52 21.64 1.67
C GLU A 175 6.14 21.44 0.20
N SER A 176 4.87 21.14 -0.07
CA SER A 176 4.35 20.93 -1.42
C SER A 176 4.58 22.15 -2.31
N ARG A 177 4.26 23.36 -1.81
CA ARG A 177 4.49 24.61 -2.55
C ARG A 177 5.96 24.87 -2.80
N ALA A 178 6.81 24.69 -1.79
CA ALA A 178 8.24 24.90 -1.90
C ALA A 178 8.89 23.91 -2.88
N GLY A 179 8.42 22.66 -2.93
CA GLY A 179 8.88 21.62 -3.85
C GLY A 179 8.30 21.73 -5.26
N GLY A 180 7.18 22.43 -5.44
CA GLY A 180 6.43 22.47 -6.70
C GLY A 180 5.60 21.20 -6.95
N ASP A 181 5.30 20.46 -5.89
CA ASP A 181 4.49 19.25 -5.90
C ASP A 181 3.03 19.55 -5.51
N LYS A 182 2.10 18.69 -5.90
CA LYS A 182 0.70 18.80 -5.42
C LYS A 182 0.55 18.34 -3.99
N ILE A 183 1.39 17.39 -3.59
CA ILE A 183 1.47 16.89 -2.23
C ILE A 183 2.91 16.44 -1.94
N ALA A 184 3.46 16.89 -0.81
CA ALA A 184 4.75 16.47 -0.28
C ALA A 184 4.68 16.47 1.26
N SER A 185 5.24 15.46 1.90
CA SER A 185 5.21 15.28 3.35
C SER A 185 6.48 14.65 3.91
N ARG A 186 7.52 14.49 3.08
CA ARG A 186 8.79 13.86 3.48
C ARG A 186 9.42 14.54 4.68
N LYS A 187 9.46 15.88 4.70
CA LYS A 187 9.99 16.63 5.84
C LYS A 187 9.20 16.42 7.13
N MET A 188 7.89 16.26 7.02
CA MET A 188 7.04 15.96 8.17
C MET A 188 7.40 14.59 8.77
N PHE A 189 7.61 13.56 7.93
CA PHE A 189 8.02 12.23 8.40
C PHE A 189 9.46 12.23 8.95
N ASP A 190 10.39 12.92 8.30
CA ASP A 190 11.76 13.09 8.80
C ASP A 190 11.77 13.80 10.17
N GLU A 191 10.94 14.83 10.34
CA GLU A 191 10.78 15.52 11.61
C GLU A 191 10.12 14.64 12.67
N SER A 192 9.18 13.78 12.28
CA SER A 192 8.55 12.80 13.18
C SER A 192 9.58 11.81 13.72
N GLU A 193 10.40 11.22 12.87
CA GLU A 193 11.49 10.33 13.27
C GLU A 193 12.56 11.07 14.11
N ARG A 194 12.83 12.34 13.83
CA ARG A 194 13.80 13.15 14.59
C ARG A 194 13.32 13.43 16.01
N ARG A 195 12.03 13.76 16.18
CA ARG A 195 11.43 14.02 17.52
C ARG A 195 11.16 12.74 18.28
N HIS A 196 10.82 11.70 17.60
CA HIS A 196 10.53 10.38 18.15
C HIS A 196 11.35 9.32 17.41
N PRO A 197 12.58 9.04 17.88
CA PRO A 197 13.40 7.97 17.28
C PRO A 197 12.63 6.65 17.27
N LEU A 198 12.57 6.03 16.08
CA LEU A 198 11.76 4.85 15.83
C LEU A 198 12.12 3.68 16.76
N ARG A 199 11.17 3.28 17.60
CA ARG A 199 11.33 2.19 18.55
C ARG A 199 11.12 0.84 17.87
N GLU A 200 11.68 -0.21 18.48
CA GLU A 200 11.62 -1.56 17.89
C GLU A 200 10.19 -2.08 17.72
N GLU A 201 9.30 -1.80 18.68
CA GLU A 201 7.90 -2.22 18.65
C GLU A 201 7.07 -1.51 17.57
N GLU A 202 7.51 -0.35 17.09
CA GLU A 202 6.84 0.44 16.05
C GLU A 202 7.18 -0.03 14.64
N LYS A 203 8.29 -0.77 14.49
CA LYS A 203 8.74 -1.29 13.20
C LYS A 203 7.88 -2.46 12.73
N ILE A 204 7.64 -2.52 11.43
CA ILE A 204 6.99 -3.66 10.79
C ILE A 204 7.89 -4.90 10.95
N LYS A 205 7.33 -6.02 11.40
CA LYS A 205 8.06 -7.26 11.66
C LYS A 205 8.25 -8.07 10.39
N VAL A 206 9.00 -7.51 9.42
CA VAL A 206 9.21 -8.13 8.09
C VAL A 206 9.87 -9.51 8.17
N GLU A 207 10.61 -9.78 9.23
CA GLU A 207 11.24 -11.08 9.51
C GLU A 207 10.22 -12.20 9.82
N ARG A 208 8.97 -11.84 10.13
CA ARG A 208 7.89 -12.80 10.35
C ARG A 208 7.14 -13.16 9.08
N ILE A 209 7.36 -12.41 8.00
CA ILE A 209 6.70 -12.69 6.72
C ILE A 209 7.27 -13.97 6.12
N ARG A 210 6.39 -14.80 5.58
CA ARG A 210 6.76 -15.99 4.81
C ARG A 210 6.51 -15.74 3.33
N GLY A 211 7.18 -16.54 2.48
CA GLY A 211 7.03 -16.41 1.04
C GLY A 211 7.83 -15.25 0.43
N ARG A 212 7.34 -14.75 -0.70
CA ARG A 212 8.03 -13.71 -1.48
C ARG A 212 7.54 -12.31 -1.09
N VAL A 213 8.47 -11.40 -0.83
CA VAL A 213 8.19 -9.99 -0.50
C VAL A 213 8.86 -9.10 -1.53
N ILE A 214 8.10 -8.27 -2.21
CA ILE A 214 8.57 -7.29 -3.18
C ILE A 214 8.23 -5.90 -2.66
N CYS A 215 9.24 -5.12 -2.31
CA CYS A 215 9.10 -3.72 -1.94
C CYS A 215 9.63 -2.83 -3.07
N ILE A 216 8.81 -1.88 -3.52
CA ILE A 216 9.10 -1.00 -4.65
C ILE A 216 9.18 0.43 -4.14
N GLY A 217 10.26 1.16 -4.45
CA GLY A 217 10.44 2.55 -4.05
C GLY A 217 11.25 3.36 -5.03
N ALA A 218 11.16 4.68 -4.92
CA ALA A 218 11.93 5.63 -5.71
C ALA A 218 12.62 6.67 -4.81
N GLU A 219 13.84 7.10 -5.18
CA GLU A 219 14.63 8.08 -4.43
C GLU A 219 13.98 9.47 -4.45
N ASP A 220 13.25 9.77 -5.52
CA ASP A 220 12.51 11.01 -5.73
C ASP A 220 11.11 11.02 -5.13
N ASP A 221 10.79 10.07 -4.24
CA ASP A 221 9.53 10.06 -3.48
C ASP A 221 9.54 11.23 -2.47
N VAL A 222 8.57 12.13 -2.63
CA VAL A 222 8.42 13.34 -1.80
C VAL A 222 7.40 13.18 -0.68
N LEU A 223 6.66 12.06 -0.61
CA LEU A 223 5.74 11.81 0.49
C LEU A 223 6.50 11.32 1.73
N TRP A 224 7.49 10.44 1.52
CA TRP A 224 8.45 9.98 2.53
C TRP A 224 9.65 9.31 1.88
N ASP A 225 10.70 9.01 2.67
CA ASP A 225 11.92 8.37 2.16
C ASP A 225 11.74 6.87 1.98
N THR A 226 10.96 6.48 0.96
CA THR A 226 10.65 5.08 0.68
C THR A 226 11.91 4.22 0.53
N CYS A 227 12.92 4.71 -0.16
CA CYS A 227 14.14 3.94 -0.39
C CYS A 227 14.92 3.70 0.91
N LYS A 228 15.01 4.69 1.81
CA LYS A 228 15.57 4.54 3.16
C LYS A 228 14.82 3.44 3.93
N TYR A 229 13.51 3.47 3.89
CA TYR A 229 12.67 2.52 4.61
C TYR A 229 12.83 1.09 4.08
N ILE A 230 12.86 0.90 2.77
CA ILE A 230 13.08 -0.41 2.16
C ILE A 230 14.48 -0.95 2.50
N ARG A 231 15.53 -0.11 2.49
CA ARG A 231 16.88 -0.50 2.89
C ARG A 231 16.95 -0.89 4.37
N ARG A 232 16.19 -0.22 5.25
CA ARG A 232 16.11 -0.60 6.68
C ARG A 232 15.47 -1.97 6.86
N MET A 233 14.42 -2.29 6.09
CA MET A 233 13.81 -3.63 6.09
C MET A 233 14.80 -4.70 5.61
N GLU A 234 15.51 -4.44 4.50
CA GLU A 234 16.53 -5.34 3.99
C GLU A 234 17.66 -5.55 5.00
N GLN A 235 18.15 -4.48 5.64
CA GLN A 235 19.17 -4.57 6.69
C GLN A 235 18.69 -5.39 7.89
N ARG A 236 17.44 -5.22 8.33
CA ARG A 236 16.83 -6.01 9.40
C ARG A 236 16.84 -7.50 9.04
N LEU A 237 16.45 -7.86 7.84
CA LEU A 237 16.43 -9.26 7.39
C LEU A 237 17.82 -9.87 7.32
N ARG A 238 18.86 -9.11 6.96
CA ARG A 238 20.26 -9.60 7.03
C ARG A 238 20.72 -9.90 8.47
N GLN A 239 20.09 -9.30 9.47
CA GLN A 239 20.48 -9.41 10.89
C GLN A 239 19.57 -10.36 11.69
N THR A 240 18.43 -10.76 11.13
CA THR A 240 17.41 -11.54 11.84
C THR A 240 17.05 -12.79 11.03
N PRO A 241 16.96 -13.98 11.64
CA PRO A 241 16.48 -15.19 10.94
C PRO A 241 15.10 -14.96 10.34
N HIS A 242 14.90 -15.36 9.07
CA HIS A 242 13.64 -15.23 8.36
C HIS A 242 13.49 -16.31 7.29
N GLU A 243 12.25 -16.55 6.85
CA GLU A 243 11.92 -17.53 5.79
C GLU A 243 11.53 -16.85 4.46
N SER A 244 11.44 -15.52 4.43
CA SER A 244 11.00 -14.78 3.23
C SER A 244 12.10 -14.63 2.19
N VAL A 245 11.68 -14.57 0.91
CA VAL A 245 12.52 -14.09 -0.20
C VAL A 245 12.21 -12.63 -0.40
N PHE A 246 13.10 -11.74 0.06
CA PHE A 246 12.89 -10.30 0.03
C PHE A 246 13.58 -9.67 -1.19
N GLU A 247 12.83 -8.85 -1.94
CA GLU A 247 13.32 -8.11 -3.09
C GLU A 247 13.06 -6.61 -2.91
N ALA A 248 14.14 -5.84 -2.89
CA ALA A 248 14.12 -4.38 -2.92
C ALA A 248 14.24 -3.90 -4.38
N TRP A 249 13.18 -3.32 -4.94
CA TRP A 249 13.19 -2.71 -6.27
C TRP A 249 13.26 -1.19 -6.10
N LEU A 250 14.47 -0.66 -6.10
CA LEU A 250 14.77 0.74 -5.87
C LEU A 250 15.12 1.44 -7.19
N TYR A 251 14.48 2.57 -7.44
CA TYR A 251 14.63 3.35 -8.67
C TYR A 251 15.08 4.77 -8.35
N GLN A 252 15.87 5.37 -9.24
CA GLN A 252 16.28 6.76 -9.09
C GLN A 252 15.10 7.72 -9.30
N ASN A 253 14.30 7.47 -10.35
CA ASN A 253 13.14 8.27 -10.71
C ASN A 253 11.90 7.38 -10.82
N GLY A 254 10.85 7.71 -10.12
CA GLY A 254 9.62 6.92 -10.12
C GLY A 254 8.48 7.64 -9.40
N THR A 255 8.84 8.59 -8.53
CA THR A 255 7.95 9.30 -7.62
C THR A 255 7.22 8.35 -6.66
N HIS A 256 6.30 8.87 -5.88
CA HIS A 256 5.41 8.03 -5.06
C HIS A 256 4.48 7.12 -5.89
N PHE A 257 4.33 7.42 -7.19
CA PHE A 257 3.47 6.67 -8.11
C PHE A 257 4.24 5.67 -8.96
N ALA A 258 5.13 4.88 -8.33
CA ALA A 258 5.89 3.79 -8.94
C ALA A 258 5.02 2.55 -9.22
N PHE A 259 3.92 2.72 -9.95
CA PHE A 259 2.97 1.66 -10.33
C PHE A 259 3.29 1.04 -11.70
N PRO A 260 2.79 -0.18 -12.00
CA PRO A 260 2.87 -0.75 -13.34
C PRO A 260 2.24 0.17 -14.39
N GLU A 261 2.95 0.44 -15.49
CA GLU A 261 2.48 1.35 -16.55
C GLU A 261 1.15 0.89 -17.17
N SER A 262 0.99 -0.42 -17.44
CA SER A 262 -0.24 -0.95 -18.02
C SER A 262 -1.43 -0.92 -17.04
N MET A 263 -1.17 -0.96 -15.73
CA MET A 263 -2.20 -0.77 -14.71
C MET A 263 -2.66 0.68 -14.67
N LEU A 264 -1.74 1.65 -14.65
CA LEU A 264 -2.08 3.08 -14.69
C LEU A 264 -2.86 3.45 -15.95
N LYS A 265 -2.56 2.85 -17.10
CA LYS A 265 -3.34 3.05 -18.34
C LYS A 265 -4.77 2.55 -18.24
N LEU A 266 -5.08 1.56 -17.41
CA LEU A 266 -6.47 1.14 -17.14
C LEU A 266 -7.20 2.14 -16.23
N ILE A 267 -6.48 2.80 -15.32
CA ILE A 267 -7.04 3.83 -14.44
C ILE A 267 -7.24 5.13 -15.24
N LEU A 268 -6.24 5.53 -16.01
CA LEU A 268 -6.22 6.74 -16.84
C LEU A 268 -5.71 6.41 -18.26
N PRO A 269 -6.59 6.05 -19.19
CA PRO A 269 -6.20 5.59 -20.53
C PRO A 269 -5.36 6.61 -21.32
N VAL A 270 -5.64 7.90 -21.11
CA VAL A 270 -4.92 8.99 -21.77
C VAL A 270 -4.21 9.80 -20.67
N GLY A 271 -2.92 9.50 -20.41
CA GLY A 271 -2.15 10.40 -19.60
C GLY A 271 -1.62 9.88 -18.26
N SER A 272 -1.24 8.60 -18.16
CA SER A 272 -0.52 8.11 -16.96
C SER A 272 0.70 8.98 -16.63
N SER A 273 1.50 9.35 -17.65
CA SER A 273 2.63 10.28 -17.48
C SER A 273 2.18 11.71 -17.16
N LEU A 274 1.05 12.18 -17.72
CA LEU A 274 0.50 13.50 -17.39
C LEU A 274 0.03 13.56 -15.94
N LEU A 275 -0.59 12.50 -15.41
CA LEU A 275 -0.96 12.45 -14.00
C LEU A 275 0.26 12.56 -13.09
N VAL A 276 1.30 11.77 -13.36
CA VAL A 276 2.53 11.78 -12.55
C VAL A 276 3.21 13.16 -12.64
N SER A 277 3.29 13.75 -13.82
CA SER A 277 3.83 15.10 -14.03
C SER A 277 2.97 16.21 -13.40
N PHE A 278 1.66 15.99 -13.29
CA PHE A 278 0.77 16.94 -12.60
C PHE A 278 0.93 16.88 -11.09
N MET A 279 1.12 15.67 -10.55
CA MET A 279 1.21 15.46 -9.11
C MET A 279 2.59 15.81 -8.55
N PHE A 280 3.67 15.47 -9.28
CA PHE A 280 5.04 15.52 -8.80
C PHE A 280 5.96 16.27 -9.76
N ARG A 281 6.76 17.18 -9.20
CA ARG A 281 7.77 17.94 -9.93
C ARG A 281 8.76 17.00 -10.63
N ALA A 282 9.26 15.98 -9.94
CA ALA A 282 10.15 14.99 -10.52
C ALA A 282 9.56 14.29 -11.75
N GLY A 283 8.26 13.99 -11.74
CA GLY A 283 7.55 13.43 -12.90
C GLY A 283 7.48 14.38 -14.09
N LYS A 284 7.54 15.71 -13.85
CA LYS A 284 7.62 16.74 -14.89
C LYS A 284 9.03 16.93 -15.40
N GLU A 285 10.03 16.87 -14.53
CA GLU A 285 11.45 17.08 -14.87
C GLU A 285 12.07 15.83 -15.53
N HIS A 286 11.65 14.63 -15.11
CA HIS A 286 12.17 13.33 -15.56
C HIS A 286 11.07 12.40 -16.12
N PRO A 287 10.24 12.85 -17.09
CA PRO A 287 9.06 12.08 -17.53
C PRO A 287 9.40 10.77 -18.23
N LYS A 288 10.56 10.69 -18.91
CA LYS A 288 11.03 9.47 -19.59
C LYS A 288 11.49 8.44 -18.57
N GLU A 289 12.35 8.84 -17.65
CA GLU A 289 12.92 8.00 -16.59
C GLU A 289 11.81 7.44 -15.67
N CYS A 290 10.87 8.27 -15.24
CA CYS A 290 9.71 7.83 -14.49
C CYS A 290 8.84 6.84 -15.27
N ARG A 291 8.71 7.00 -16.59
CA ARG A 291 7.99 6.04 -17.43
C ARG A 291 8.77 4.73 -17.60
N GLU A 292 10.08 4.78 -17.77
CA GLU A 292 10.95 3.59 -17.85
C GLU A 292 10.88 2.79 -16.56
N THR A 293 10.91 3.44 -15.39
CA THR A 293 10.66 2.82 -14.08
C THR A 293 9.33 2.08 -14.07
N ARG A 294 8.23 2.71 -14.48
CA ARG A 294 6.91 2.06 -14.50
C ARG A 294 6.82 0.89 -15.48
N LEU A 295 7.52 0.96 -16.62
CA LEU A 295 7.60 -0.13 -17.58
C LEU A 295 8.41 -1.32 -17.04
N ASP A 296 9.50 -1.05 -16.32
CA ASP A 296 10.29 -2.11 -15.68
C ASP A 296 9.49 -2.79 -14.56
N ILE A 297 8.85 -2.01 -13.69
CA ILE A 297 7.96 -2.52 -12.64
C ILE A 297 6.85 -3.39 -13.27
N ASP A 298 6.21 -2.93 -14.34
CA ASP A 298 5.15 -3.65 -15.04
C ASP A 298 5.63 -5.02 -15.53
N ARG A 299 6.76 -5.06 -16.22
CA ARG A 299 7.37 -6.31 -16.70
C ARG A 299 7.70 -7.28 -15.55
N ARG A 300 8.34 -6.79 -14.50
CA ARG A 300 8.77 -7.59 -13.35
C ARG A 300 7.60 -8.12 -12.54
N LEU A 301 6.58 -7.27 -12.27
CA LEU A 301 5.40 -7.70 -11.53
C LEU A 301 4.54 -8.68 -12.31
N GLN A 302 4.37 -8.50 -13.62
CA GLN A 302 3.67 -9.48 -14.47
C GLN A 302 4.36 -10.86 -14.41
N LYS A 303 5.69 -10.89 -14.36
CA LYS A 303 6.44 -12.14 -14.18
C LYS A 303 6.19 -12.72 -12.79
N ALA A 304 6.37 -11.94 -11.74
CA ALA A 304 6.22 -12.37 -10.35
C ALA A 304 4.82 -12.91 -10.00
N LEU A 305 3.77 -12.36 -10.62
CA LEU A 305 2.39 -12.79 -10.39
C LEU A 305 2.00 -14.07 -11.15
N ARG A 306 2.80 -14.51 -12.11
CA ARG A 306 2.56 -15.73 -12.91
C ARG A 306 3.36 -16.94 -12.42
N GLU A 307 4.38 -16.72 -11.60
CA GLU A 307 5.18 -17.75 -10.92
C GLU A 307 4.44 -18.30 -9.70
#